data_41814fcd93aad1412339b9c1c3f74fae
#
_entry.id   41814fcd93aad1412339b9c1c3f74fae
#
_cell.length_a   1.000
_cell.length_b   1.000
_cell.length_c   1.000
_cell.angle_alpha   90.00
_cell.angle_beta   90.00
_cell.angle_gamma   90.00
#
_symmetry.space_group_name_H-M   'P 1'
#
loop_
_entity.id
_entity.type
_entity.pdbx_description
1 polymer ?
#
loop_
_entity_poly.entity_id
_entity_poly.type
_entity_poly.pdbx_seq_one_letter_code
_entity_poly.pdbx_strand_id
1 'polypeptide(L)'
;MTQSELYHTLALMQVEGVGDVIAKKLIQHCGNATEVFASKKSQLQKIDGIGSVVIKNLQDKSVFAKAEAELQFIAQENISTTYFQDENYPERLKHCYDSPVLLFQAGNIDLQNQRIISIVGTRQITQMLTHFFRSGFIVPIYIWIFS
;
A
#
# COMPACT_ATOMS: atom_id res chain seq x y z
N MET A 1 7.22 -10.15 -4.56
CA MET A 1 7.64 -8.77 -4.93
C MET A 1 9.11 -8.55 -4.61
N THR A 2 9.91 -7.91 -5.49
CA THR A 2 11.32 -7.55 -5.24
C THR A 2 11.43 -6.26 -4.43
N GLN A 3 12.60 -6.00 -3.80
CA GLN A 3 12.82 -4.75 -3.06
C GLN A 3 12.71 -3.50 -3.95
N SER A 4 13.20 -3.59 -5.19
CA SER A 4 13.07 -2.51 -6.18
C SER A 4 11.61 -2.22 -6.52
N GLU A 5 10.80 -3.25 -6.65
CA GLU A 5 9.37 -3.14 -6.93
C GLU A 5 8.60 -2.54 -5.75
N LEU A 6 8.95 -2.94 -4.52
CA LEU A 6 8.40 -2.33 -3.30
C LEU A 6 8.69 -0.83 -3.27
N TYR A 7 9.95 -0.44 -3.51
CA TYR A 7 10.36 0.96 -3.54
C TYR A 7 9.55 1.79 -4.56
N HIS A 8 9.41 1.30 -5.79
CA HIS A 8 8.64 2.01 -6.81
C HIS A 8 7.14 2.00 -6.53
N THR A 9 6.62 0.93 -5.92
CA THR A 9 5.21 0.89 -5.49
C THR A 9 4.94 1.90 -4.39
N LEU A 10 5.82 2.01 -3.39
CA LEU A 10 5.75 3.05 -2.37
C LEU A 10 5.81 4.45 -2.97
N ALA A 11 6.72 4.69 -3.93
CA ALA A 11 6.81 5.97 -4.64
C ALA A 11 5.52 6.28 -5.40
N LEU A 12 4.92 5.30 -6.07
CA LEU A 12 3.68 5.46 -6.81
C LEU A 12 2.51 5.85 -5.90
N MET A 13 2.43 5.26 -4.70
CA MET A 13 1.42 5.59 -3.70
C MET A 13 1.60 6.99 -3.08
N GLN A 14 2.79 7.60 -3.20
CA GLN A 14 3.06 8.98 -2.77
C GLN A 14 2.71 10.04 -3.83
N VAL A 15 2.37 9.62 -5.04
CA VAL A 15 2.01 10.54 -6.12
C VAL A 15 0.63 11.14 -5.85
N GLU A 16 0.53 12.45 -5.81
CA GLU A 16 -0.73 13.15 -5.60
C GLU A 16 -1.75 12.81 -6.70
N GLY A 17 -2.94 12.38 -6.28
CA GLY A 17 -4.02 11.93 -7.17
C GLY A 17 -3.91 10.45 -7.58
N VAL A 18 -2.94 9.71 -7.07
CA VAL A 18 -2.83 8.26 -7.27
C VAL A 18 -3.27 7.55 -5.99
N GLY A 19 -4.51 7.09 -5.95
CA GLY A 19 -4.99 6.14 -4.94
C GLY A 19 -4.86 4.70 -5.44
N ASP A 20 -5.26 3.73 -4.61
CA ASP A 20 -5.11 2.29 -4.90
C ASP A 20 -5.70 1.87 -6.26
N VAL A 21 -6.86 2.40 -6.61
CA VAL A 21 -7.52 2.10 -7.89
C VAL A 21 -6.68 2.56 -9.08
N ILE A 22 -6.16 3.80 -9.02
CA ILE A 22 -5.34 4.37 -10.10
C ILE A 22 -3.98 3.66 -10.15
N ALA A 23 -3.37 3.39 -9.01
CA ALA A 23 -2.11 2.65 -8.93
C ALA A 23 -2.23 1.26 -9.57
N LYS A 24 -3.29 0.50 -9.25
CA LYS A 24 -3.55 -0.81 -9.87
C LYS A 24 -3.72 -0.71 -11.38
N LYS A 25 -4.49 0.26 -11.88
CA LYS A 25 -4.66 0.49 -13.32
C LYS A 25 -3.33 0.76 -14.02
N LEU A 26 -2.51 1.63 -13.44
CA LEU A 26 -1.17 1.96 -13.95
C LEU A 26 -0.27 0.71 -13.98
N ILE A 27 -0.21 -0.02 -12.88
CA ILE A 27 0.59 -1.24 -12.76
C ILE A 27 0.12 -2.31 -13.74
N GLN A 28 -1.18 -2.55 -13.86
CA GLN A 28 -1.74 -3.55 -14.79
C GLN A 28 -1.46 -3.20 -16.25
N HIS A 29 -1.47 -1.90 -16.60
CA HIS A 29 -1.20 -1.47 -17.97
C HIS A 29 0.29 -1.51 -18.32
N CYS A 30 1.17 -1.12 -17.39
CA CYS A 30 2.61 -1.03 -17.61
C CYS A 30 3.38 -2.30 -17.23
N GLY A 31 2.74 -3.21 -16.47
CA GLY A 31 3.32 -4.46 -16.00
C GLY A 31 3.76 -4.42 -14.52
N ASN A 32 4.45 -3.37 -14.10
CA ASN A 32 4.87 -3.16 -12.71
C ASN A 32 5.06 -1.67 -12.39
N ALA A 33 5.27 -1.33 -11.11
CA ALA A 33 5.44 0.06 -10.67
C ALA A 33 6.71 0.73 -11.24
N THR A 34 7.78 -0.02 -11.47
CA THR A 34 9.02 0.50 -12.08
C THR A 34 8.74 0.97 -13.51
N GLU A 35 8.03 0.16 -14.29
CA GLU A 35 7.67 0.48 -15.66
C GLU A 35 6.68 1.65 -15.77
N VAL A 36 5.84 1.89 -14.74
CA VAL A 36 4.99 3.08 -14.69
C VAL A 36 5.83 4.35 -14.77
N PHE A 37 6.90 4.45 -13.96
CA PHE A 37 7.79 5.61 -13.96
C PHE A 37 8.68 5.70 -15.21
N ALA A 38 8.97 4.57 -15.87
CA ALA A 38 9.73 4.52 -17.12
C ALA A 38 8.87 4.82 -18.36
N SER A 39 7.54 4.74 -18.23
CA SER A 39 6.62 4.87 -19.35
C SER A 39 6.55 6.29 -19.90
N LYS A 40 6.37 6.39 -21.22
CA LYS A 40 6.19 7.68 -21.90
C LYS A 40 4.80 8.25 -21.58
N LYS A 41 4.70 9.57 -21.46
CA LYS A 41 3.41 10.28 -21.24
C LYS A 41 2.32 9.86 -22.21
N SER A 42 2.66 9.68 -23.48
CA SER A 42 1.72 9.28 -24.54
C SER A 42 1.15 7.88 -24.35
N GLN A 43 1.85 7.01 -23.62
CA GLN A 43 1.34 5.69 -23.26
C GLN A 43 0.38 5.78 -22.07
N LEU A 44 0.75 6.53 -21.04
CA LEU A 44 -0.07 6.73 -19.85
C LEU A 44 -1.40 7.46 -20.15
N GLN A 45 -1.39 8.39 -21.13
CA GLN A 45 -2.59 9.09 -21.60
C GLN A 45 -3.66 8.20 -22.24
N LYS A 46 -3.28 7.00 -22.67
CA LYS A 46 -4.21 6.03 -23.27
C LYS A 46 -4.98 5.21 -22.23
N ILE A 47 -4.57 5.31 -20.96
CA ILE A 47 -5.22 4.55 -19.87
C ILE A 47 -6.44 5.32 -19.42
N ASP A 48 -7.62 4.66 -19.53
CA ASP A 48 -8.88 5.26 -19.11
C ASP A 48 -8.86 5.63 -17.60
N GLY A 49 -9.31 6.87 -17.33
CA GLY A 49 -9.34 7.42 -15.97
C GLY A 49 -8.01 8.02 -15.49
N ILE A 50 -6.95 8.05 -16.32
CA ILE A 50 -5.69 8.71 -15.98
C ILE A 50 -5.66 10.11 -16.59
N GLY A 51 -5.90 11.12 -15.76
CA GLY A 51 -5.90 12.53 -16.17
C GLY A 51 -4.48 13.11 -16.35
N SER A 52 -4.41 14.22 -17.09
CA SER A 52 -3.15 14.94 -17.32
C SER A 52 -2.45 15.39 -16.03
N VAL A 53 -3.21 15.65 -14.97
CA VAL A 53 -2.69 16.04 -13.64
C VAL A 53 -1.89 14.89 -13.03
N VAL A 54 -2.45 13.67 -13.01
CA VAL A 54 -1.74 12.47 -12.52
C VAL A 54 -0.44 12.24 -13.30
N ILE A 55 -0.50 12.36 -14.65
CA ILE A 55 0.67 12.17 -15.49
C ILE A 55 1.75 13.22 -15.22
N LYS A 56 1.36 14.45 -14.89
CA LYS A 56 2.28 15.51 -14.47
C LYS A 56 2.91 15.17 -13.11
N ASN A 57 2.09 14.74 -12.16
CA ASN A 57 2.52 14.44 -10.78
C ASN A 57 3.44 13.20 -10.73
N LEU A 58 3.29 12.24 -11.64
CA LEU A 58 4.22 11.11 -11.80
C LEU A 58 5.67 11.53 -12.13
N GLN A 59 5.89 12.79 -12.53
CA GLN A 59 7.23 13.32 -12.79
C GLN A 59 7.87 13.97 -11.58
N ASP A 60 7.13 14.11 -10.48
CA ASP A 60 7.67 14.65 -9.24
C ASP A 60 8.63 13.63 -8.61
N LYS A 61 9.92 14.00 -8.62
CA LYS A 61 10.96 13.15 -8.03
C LYS A 61 10.97 13.14 -6.50
N SER A 62 10.23 14.04 -5.86
CA SER A 62 10.16 14.10 -4.39
C SER A 62 9.50 12.85 -3.79
N VAL A 63 8.65 12.16 -4.56
CA VAL A 63 8.00 10.91 -4.15
C VAL A 63 9.01 9.81 -3.83
N PHE A 64 10.15 9.81 -4.49
CA PHE A 64 11.21 8.81 -4.27
C PHE A 64 11.91 8.99 -2.92
N ALA A 65 12.11 10.23 -2.48
CA ALA A 65 12.66 10.50 -1.15
C ALA A 65 11.70 10.06 -0.04
N LYS A 66 10.38 10.25 -0.24
CA LYS A 66 9.35 9.76 0.68
C LYS A 66 9.32 8.23 0.71
N ALA A 67 9.37 7.58 -0.46
CA ALA A 67 9.41 6.14 -0.57
C ALA A 67 10.64 5.52 0.12
N GLU A 68 11.79 6.17 0.04
CA GLU A 68 13.01 5.74 0.73
C GLU A 68 12.84 5.80 2.24
N ALA A 69 12.26 6.88 2.77
CA ALA A 69 11.97 7.01 4.19
C ALA A 69 11.00 5.92 4.69
N GLU A 70 9.95 5.63 3.91
CA GLU A 70 9.02 4.54 4.21
C GLU A 70 9.71 3.17 4.18
N LEU A 71 10.56 2.93 3.20
CA LEU A 71 11.29 1.68 3.10
C LEU A 71 12.22 1.45 4.30
N GLN A 72 12.89 2.51 4.76
CA GLN A 72 13.72 2.48 5.96
C GLN A 72 12.88 2.21 7.22
N PHE A 73 11.72 2.85 7.35
CA PHE A 73 10.79 2.63 8.45
C PHE A 73 10.28 1.18 8.48
N ILE A 74 9.86 0.64 7.33
CA ILE A 74 9.43 -0.76 7.18
C ILE A 74 10.52 -1.71 7.69
N ALA A 75 11.78 -1.46 7.32
CA ALA A 75 12.90 -2.29 7.73
C ALA A 75 13.21 -2.16 9.24
N GLN A 76 13.18 -0.94 9.80
CA GLN A 76 13.46 -0.66 11.20
C GLN A 76 12.41 -1.28 12.13
N GLU A 77 11.13 -1.18 11.76
CA GLU A 77 10.01 -1.68 12.57
C GLU A 77 9.65 -3.15 12.27
N ASN A 78 10.44 -3.84 11.44
CA ASN A 78 10.18 -5.23 11.03
C ASN A 78 8.75 -5.42 10.50
N ILE A 79 8.28 -4.49 9.67
CA ILE A 79 6.97 -4.54 9.05
C ILE A 79 7.02 -5.47 7.84
N SER A 80 6.11 -6.43 7.80
CA SER A 80 5.91 -7.27 6.60
C SER A 80 4.98 -6.57 5.62
N THR A 81 5.28 -6.69 4.33
CA THR A 81 4.44 -6.13 3.28
C THR A 81 3.85 -7.25 2.42
N THR A 82 2.58 -7.12 2.05
CA THR A 82 1.91 -8.03 1.12
C THR A 82 1.34 -7.23 -0.04
N TYR A 83 1.72 -7.59 -1.25
CA TYR A 83 1.34 -6.91 -2.48
C TYR A 83 0.07 -7.51 -3.06
N PHE A 84 -0.77 -6.72 -3.72
CA PHE A 84 -2.08 -7.15 -4.21
C PHE A 84 -2.03 -8.30 -5.24
N GLN A 85 -0.89 -8.56 -5.86
CA GLN A 85 -0.66 -9.67 -6.77
C GLN A 85 0.03 -10.88 -6.13
N ASP A 86 0.42 -10.78 -4.85
CA ASP A 86 1.04 -11.89 -4.14
C ASP A 86 0.00 -12.99 -3.83
N GLU A 87 0.42 -14.24 -3.82
CA GLU A 87 -0.45 -15.38 -3.52
C GLU A 87 -1.07 -15.29 -2.12
N ASN A 88 -0.29 -14.77 -1.17
CA ASN A 88 -0.70 -14.59 0.22
C ASN A 88 -1.56 -13.34 0.46
N TYR A 89 -1.89 -12.56 -0.59
CA TYR A 89 -2.82 -11.44 -0.44
C TYR A 89 -4.22 -11.97 -0.06
N PRO A 90 -4.89 -11.36 0.93
CA PRO A 90 -6.18 -11.86 1.44
C PRO A 90 -7.23 -12.03 0.35
N GLU A 91 -7.76 -13.26 0.21
CA GLU A 91 -8.73 -13.59 -0.85
C GLU A 91 -9.96 -12.69 -0.82
N ARG A 92 -10.42 -12.34 0.39
CA ARG A 92 -11.56 -11.43 0.58
C ARG A 92 -11.33 -10.02 0.05
N LEU A 93 -10.07 -9.55 -0.01
CA LEU A 93 -9.72 -8.24 -0.55
C LEU A 93 -9.53 -8.28 -2.07
N LYS A 94 -9.22 -9.42 -2.66
CA LYS A 94 -9.09 -9.56 -4.12
C LYS A 94 -10.37 -9.20 -4.86
N HIS A 95 -11.54 -9.40 -4.23
CA HIS A 95 -12.84 -9.06 -4.78
C HIS A 95 -13.24 -7.59 -4.59
N CYS A 96 -12.50 -6.83 -3.81
CA CYS A 96 -12.78 -5.41 -3.59
C CYS A 96 -12.07 -4.57 -4.65
N TYR A 97 -12.83 -3.76 -5.38
CA TYR A 97 -12.29 -2.90 -6.44
C TYR A 97 -11.23 -1.91 -5.93
N ASP A 98 -11.47 -1.35 -4.75
CA ASP A 98 -10.66 -0.35 -4.07
C ASP A 98 -9.71 -0.95 -3.02
N SER A 99 -9.46 -2.27 -3.07
CA SER A 99 -8.54 -2.91 -2.12
C SER A 99 -7.14 -2.30 -2.21
N PRO A 100 -6.39 -2.23 -1.09
CA PRO A 100 -5.06 -1.65 -1.05
C PRO A 100 -4.06 -2.35 -1.99
N VAL A 101 -3.16 -1.56 -2.60
CA VAL A 101 -2.04 -2.11 -3.40
C VAL A 101 -1.04 -2.82 -2.51
N LEU A 102 -0.78 -2.27 -1.33
CA LEU A 102 0.10 -2.84 -0.30
C LEU A 102 -0.62 -2.94 1.03
N LEU A 103 -0.46 -4.07 1.70
CA LEU A 103 -0.82 -4.26 3.10
C LEU A 103 0.45 -4.27 3.94
N PHE A 104 0.42 -3.56 5.06
CA PHE A 104 1.51 -3.50 6.02
C PHE A 104 1.10 -4.25 7.28
N GLN A 105 1.96 -5.15 7.74
CA GLN A 105 1.67 -6.02 8.87
C GLN A 105 2.78 -5.93 9.91
N ALA A 106 2.40 -5.69 11.15
CA ALA A 106 3.28 -5.82 12.31
C ALA A 106 2.84 -7.03 13.13
N GLY A 107 3.77 -7.93 13.44
CA GLY A 107 3.50 -9.17 14.17
C GLY A 107 3.25 -10.39 13.29
N ASN A 108 3.02 -11.53 13.92
CA ASN A 108 2.78 -12.80 13.22
C ASN A 108 1.28 -12.99 12.96
N ILE A 109 0.84 -12.65 11.75
CA ILE A 109 -0.57 -12.63 11.36
C ILE A 109 -0.78 -13.54 10.16
N ASP A 110 -1.78 -14.43 10.27
CA ASP A 110 -2.32 -15.14 9.12
C ASP A 110 -3.53 -14.38 8.55
N LEU A 111 -3.31 -13.66 7.45
CA LEU A 111 -4.37 -12.90 6.76
C LEU A 111 -5.42 -13.78 6.05
N GLN A 112 -5.16 -15.08 5.89
CA GLN A 112 -6.12 -16.03 5.31
C GLN A 112 -7.06 -16.62 6.38
N ASN A 113 -6.84 -16.31 7.65
CA ASN A 113 -7.70 -16.79 8.72
C ASN A 113 -9.15 -16.36 8.48
N GLN A 114 -10.09 -17.31 8.63
CA GLN A 114 -11.52 -17.06 8.43
C GLN A 114 -12.14 -16.21 9.54
N ARG A 115 -11.53 -16.19 10.73
CA ARG A 115 -12.01 -15.46 11.90
C ARG A 115 -11.10 -14.25 12.15
N ILE A 116 -11.43 -13.12 11.55
CA ILE A 116 -10.73 -11.85 11.74
C ILE A 116 -11.69 -10.83 12.33
N ILE A 117 -11.24 -10.14 13.38
CA ILE A 117 -11.93 -8.98 13.94
C ILE A 117 -11.15 -7.75 13.51
N SER A 118 -11.80 -6.84 12.80
CA SER A 118 -11.22 -5.56 12.42
C SER A 118 -11.57 -4.50 13.47
N ILE A 119 -10.55 -3.84 14.01
CA ILE A 119 -10.72 -2.70 14.91
C ILE A 119 -10.20 -1.47 14.20
N VAL A 120 -11.09 -0.51 13.96
CA VAL A 120 -10.77 0.75 13.30
C VAL A 120 -10.86 1.86 14.33
N GLY A 121 -9.84 2.72 14.38
CA GLY A 121 -9.77 3.83 15.32
C GLY A 121 -9.08 5.04 14.74
N THR A 122 -9.14 6.16 15.46
CA THR A 122 -8.40 7.38 15.11
C THR A 122 -6.91 7.22 15.43
N ARG A 123 -6.06 8.09 14.85
CA ARG A 123 -4.61 8.14 15.12
C ARG A 123 -4.28 8.44 16.60
N GLN A 124 -5.23 8.99 17.36
CA GLN A 124 -5.10 9.21 18.79
C GLN A 124 -5.80 8.08 19.55
N ILE A 125 -5.00 7.14 20.04
CA ILE A 125 -5.48 6.00 20.83
C ILE A 125 -5.78 6.50 22.25
N THR A 126 -7.00 6.26 22.75
CA THR A 126 -7.35 6.55 24.15
C THR A 126 -6.64 5.56 25.09
N GLN A 127 -6.42 5.96 26.34
CA GLN A 127 -5.80 5.10 27.36
C GLN A 127 -6.55 3.77 27.55
N MET A 128 -7.87 3.76 27.38
CA MET A 128 -8.70 2.55 27.48
C MET A 128 -8.34 1.54 26.39
N LEU A 129 -8.18 1.96 25.13
CA LEU A 129 -7.77 1.09 24.03
C LEU A 129 -6.35 0.55 24.22
N THR A 130 -5.43 1.38 24.72
CA THR A 130 -4.07 0.96 25.05
C THR A 130 -4.06 -0.13 26.13
N HIS A 131 -4.92 -0.03 27.15
CA HIS A 131 -5.05 -1.04 28.19
C HIS A 131 -5.63 -2.34 27.65
N PHE A 132 -6.66 -2.26 26.78
CA PHE A 132 -7.28 -3.42 26.16
C PHE A 132 -6.28 -4.22 25.31
N PHE A 133 -5.42 -3.55 24.55
CA PHE A 133 -4.35 -4.18 23.77
C PHE A 133 -3.21 -4.77 24.64
N ARG A 134 -2.92 -4.18 25.80
CA ARG A 134 -1.89 -4.67 26.73
C ARG A 134 -2.33 -5.86 27.57
N SER A 135 -3.63 -6.08 27.73
CA SER A 135 -4.16 -7.17 28.56
C SER A 135 -4.04 -8.58 27.95
N GLY A 136 -3.36 -8.71 26.80
CA GLY A 136 -2.97 -10.01 26.22
C GLY A 136 -4.10 -10.79 25.55
N PHE A 137 -5.30 -10.25 25.46
CA PHE A 137 -6.42 -10.91 24.79
C PHE A 137 -6.43 -10.78 23.27
N ILE A 138 -5.67 -9.82 22.71
CA ILE A 138 -5.56 -9.64 21.26
C ILE A 138 -4.10 -9.29 20.97
N VAL A 139 -3.44 -10.08 20.14
CA VAL A 139 -2.17 -9.68 19.53
C VAL A 139 -2.45 -8.41 18.71
N PRO A 140 -1.79 -7.27 18.97
CA PRO A 140 -2.08 -6.05 18.23
C PRO A 140 -1.79 -6.26 16.75
N ILE A 141 -2.84 -6.28 15.96
CA ILE A 141 -2.78 -6.34 14.50
C ILE A 141 -2.87 -4.90 14.03
N TYR A 142 -1.75 -4.29 13.70
CA TYR A 142 -1.76 -2.99 13.05
C TYR A 142 -1.79 -3.23 11.54
N ILE A 143 -2.94 -3.04 10.92
CA ILE A 143 -3.04 -2.91 9.47
C ILE A 143 -3.09 -1.41 9.20
N TRP A 144 -2.00 -0.86 8.67
CA TRP A 144 -1.97 0.51 8.20
C TRP A 144 -2.42 0.53 6.75
N ILE A 145 -3.54 1.16 6.50
CA ILE A 145 -4.00 1.48 5.14
C ILE A 145 -3.67 2.96 4.95
N PHE A 146 -2.70 3.26 4.12
CA PHE A 146 -2.44 4.62 3.68
C PHE A 146 -3.44 4.95 2.56
N SER A 147 -4.23 5.98 2.77
CA SER A 147 -5.02 6.64 1.72
C SER A 147 -4.49 8.04 1.50
#